data_a5159a41809313991ec05ace807e89a4
#
_entry.id   a5159a41809313991ec05ace807e89a4
#
_cell.length_a   1.000
_cell.length_b   1.000
_cell.length_c   1.000
_cell.angle_alpha   90.00
_cell.angle_beta   90.00
_cell.angle_gamma   90.00
#
_symmetry.space_group_name_H-M   'P 1'
#
loop_
_entity.id
_entity.type
_entity.pdbx_description
1 polymer ?
#
loop_
_entity_poly.entity_id
_entity_poly.type
_entity_poly.pdbx_seq_one_letter_code
_entity_poly.pdbx_strand_id
1 'polypeptide(L)'
;MSVDTHLAIKERLSASAFGSLFESFNASPRVRYESQDFSDVKAAYKGLEKYVSNVAASKLRGLIVSGPPGVGKTTGVVKMLKAHSVGKFTVVAGHMSVIQLYCELYRHRNRGDIVVLDDVDSAFKSMEGLNVVKAAADTVPQRRISWATSSQLLQVWGVPKAFDYDGGVILISNETARKGRAGKLRQHINAIADRLHSVSLGSDDKEEQFHQLCYQVIHGDLLKSRGLAPDQECEVLDYIGCHLQSLDFVSLRTATKIAELIAVEPKEWRSMANLGILNSIDHAGGN
;
A
#
# COMPACT_ATOMS: atom_id res chain seq x y z
N MET A 1 47.84 4.26 14.64
CA MET A 1 47.05 3.74 15.78
C MET A 1 47.61 2.41 16.15
N SER A 2 48.08 2.27 17.39
CA SER A 2 48.93 1.17 17.84
C SER A 2 48.14 -0.14 18.03
N VAL A 3 48.85 -1.26 17.93
CA VAL A 3 48.34 -2.63 18.13
C VAL A 3 47.62 -2.79 19.49
N ASP A 4 47.99 -1.99 20.48
CA ASP A 4 47.40 -2.00 21.83
C ASP A 4 45.95 -1.50 21.88
N THR A 5 45.53 -0.64 20.97
CA THR A 5 44.14 -0.16 20.92
C THR A 5 43.18 -1.27 20.40
N HIS A 6 43.68 -2.14 19.53
CA HIS A 6 42.91 -3.29 19.04
C HIS A 6 42.72 -4.41 20.07
N LEU A 7 43.74 -4.59 20.95
CA LEU A 7 43.64 -5.56 22.03
C LEU A 7 42.63 -5.14 23.11
N ALA A 8 42.64 -3.84 23.47
CA ALA A 8 41.74 -3.29 24.49
C ALA A 8 40.26 -3.29 24.06
N ILE A 9 39.96 -3.24 22.76
CA ILE A 9 38.62 -3.36 22.22
C ILE A 9 38.18 -4.84 22.23
N LYS A 10 39.11 -5.78 21.98
CA LYS A 10 38.83 -7.24 22.01
C LYS A 10 38.45 -7.73 23.41
N GLU A 11 39.06 -7.19 24.46
CA GLU A 11 38.77 -7.61 25.84
C GLU A 11 37.47 -7.02 26.40
N ARG A 12 36.91 -5.96 25.82
CA ARG A 12 35.64 -5.32 26.27
C ARG A 12 34.38 -5.90 25.66
N LEU A 13 34.46 -6.62 24.55
CA LEU A 13 33.31 -7.31 23.94
C LEU A 13 33.35 -8.78 24.38
N SER A 14 32.26 -9.25 24.99
CA SER A 14 32.13 -10.68 25.29
C SER A 14 32.34 -11.50 24.00
N ALA A 15 32.97 -12.66 24.08
CA ALA A 15 33.26 -13.52 22.92
C ALA A 15 32.01 -13.80 22.06
N SER A 16 30.81 -13.79 22.66
CA SER A 16 29.53 -13.94 21.97
C SER A 16 29.12 -12.71 21.16
N ALA A 17 29.38 -11.50 21.67
CA ALA A 17 29.07 -10.26 20.95
C ALA A 17 30.03 -10.02 19.77
N PHE A 18 31.30 -10.45 19.93
CA PHE A 18 32.30 -10.36 18.86
C PHE A 18 32.04 -11.42 17.78
N GLY A 19 31.62 -12.62 18.17
CA GLY A 19 31.20 -13.67 17.22
C GLY A 19 30.01 -13.24 16.38
N SER A 20 28.97 -12.69 17.00
CA SER A 20 27.78 -12.20 16.28
C SER A 20 28.06 -11.01 15.36
N LEU A 21 28.96 -10.11 15.76
CA LEU A 21 29.41 -9.00 14.90
C LEU A 21 30.25 -9.50 13.72
N PHE A 22 31.12 -10.48 13.94
CA PHE A 22 31.97 -11.07 12.89
C PHE A 22 31.16 -11.91 11.91
N GLU A 23 30.15 -12.64 12.40
CA GLU A 23 29.19 -13.36 11.56
C GLU A 23 28.32 -12.40 10.74
N SER A 24 27.90 -11.26 11.31
CA SER A 24 27.14 -10.26 10.56
C SER A 24 27.96 -9.54 9.48
N PHE A 25 29.27 -9.40 9.66
CA PHE A 25 30.19 -8.83 8.67
C PHE A 25 30.48 -9.78 7.50
N ASN A 26 30.43 -11.09 7.73
CA ASN A 26 30.64 -12.12 6.70
C ASN A 26 29.35 -12.72 6.15
N ALA A 27 28.20 -12.36 6.71
CA ALA A 27 26.91 -12.79 6.21
C ALA A 27 26.67 -12.22 4.80
N SER A 28 26.09 -13.04 3.91
CA SER A 28 25.64 -12.53 2.62
C SER A 28 24.68 -11.34 2.85
N PRO A 29 24.62 -10.36 1.96
CA PRO A 29 23.73 -9.19 2.11
C PRO A 29 22.29 -9.59 2.43
N ARG A 30 21.81 -10.70 1.92
CA ARG A 30 20.47 -11.23 2.16
C ARG A 30 20.24 -11.63 3.61
N VAL A 31 21.20 -12.32 4.25
CA VAL A 31 21.11 -12.73 5.66
C VAL A 31 20.96 -11.52 6.58
N ARG A 32 21.65 -10.40 6.27
CA ARG A 32 21.54 -9.15 7.01
C ARG A 32 20.10 -8.59 6.99
N TYR A 33 19.40 -8.68 5.87
CA TYR A 33 18.01 -8.25 5.78
C TYR A 33 17.04 -9.28 6.38
N GLU A 34 17.27 -10.57 6.19
CA GLU A 34 16.45 -11.64 6.76
C GLU A 34 16.50 -11.70 8.28
N SER A 35 17.60 -11.26 8.90
CA SER A 35 17.78 -11.21 10.37
C SER A 35 17.08 -10.05 11.06
N GLN A 36 16.50 -9.11 10.33
CA GLN A 36 15.77 -7.97 10.91
C GLN A 36 14.46 -8.45 11.56
N ASP A 37 14.08 -7.79 12.65
CA ASP A 37 12.78 -8.03 13.28
C ASP A 37 11.65 -7.33 12.51
N PHE A 38 10.85 -8.10 11.81
CA PHE A 38 9.67 -7.64 11.07
C PHE A 38 8.35 -7.97 11.77
N SER A 39 8.35 -8.22 13.08
CA SER A 39 7.16 -8.65 13.82
C SER A 39 5.98 -7.69 13.65
N ASP A 40 6.22 -6.38 13.74
CA ASP A 40 5.18 -5.35 13.62
C ASP A 40 4.64 -5.26 12.19
N VAL A 41 5.51 -5.31 11.19
CA VAL A 41 5.11 -5.32 9.77
C VAL A 41 4.27 -6.56 9.47
N LYS A 42 4.73 -7.74 9.91
CA LYS A 42 3.97 -9.00 9.77
C LYS A 42 2.60 -8.92 10.45
N ALA A 43 2.55 -8.36 11.66
CA ALA A 43 1.30 -8.20 12.40
C ALA A 43 0.32 -7.28 11.66
N ALA A 44 0.79 -6.17 11.07
CA ALA A 44 -0.03 -5.25 10.30
C ALA A 44 -0.63 -5.93 9.05
N TYR A 45 0.19 -6.65 8.26
CA TYR A 45 -0.31 -7.38 7.09
C TYR A 45 -1.24 -8.54 7.44
N LYS A 46 -0.95 -9.28 8.52
CA LYS A 46 -1.84 -10.33 9.02
C LYS A 46 -3.17 -9.75 9.54
N GLY A 47 -3.12 -8.56 10.14
CA GLY A 47 -4.30 -7.80 10.52
C GLY A 47 -5.15 -7.43 9.30
N LEU A 48 -4.52 -6.84 8.27
CA LEU A 48 -5.19 -6.52 7.01
C LEU A 48 -5.84 -7.75 6.38
N GLU A 49 -5.12 -8.88 6.31
CA GLU A 49 -5.64 -10.14 5.76
C GLU A 49 -6.91 -10.61 6.48
N LYS A 50 -6.93 -10.53 7.82
CA LYS A 50 -8.12 -10.87 8.61
C LYS A 50 -9.30 -9.97 8.28
N TYR A 51 -9.09 -8.66 8.11
CA TYR A 51 -10.17 -7.75 7.72
C TYR A 51 -10.66 -8.04 6.31
N VAL A 52 -9.76 -8.18 5.34
CA VAL A 52 -10.13 -8.49 3.93
C VAL A 52 -10.88 -9.82 3.84
N SER A 53 -10.42 -10.87 4.53
CA SER A 53 -11.10 -12.18 4.54
C SER A 53 -12.51 -12.10 5.15
N ASN A 54 -12.71 -11.28 6.18
CA ASN A 54 -14.03 -11.09 6.78
C ASN A 54 -14.96 -10.26 5.86
N VAL A 55 -14.45 -9.31 5.08
CA VAL A 55 -15.23 -8.63 4.04
C VAL A 55 -15.60 -9.62 2.93
N ALA A 56 -14.64 -10.44 2.46
CA ALA A 56 -14.87 -11.47 1.45
C ALA A 56 -15.91 -12.51 1.90
N ALA A 57 -15.91 -12.87 3.17
CA ALA A 57 -16.90 -13.76 3.78
C ALA A 57 -18.24 -13.07 4.12
N SER A 58 -18.42 -11.80 3.75
CA SER A 58 -19.62 -10.98 4.07
C SER A 58 -19.93 -10.90 5.58
N LYS A 59 -18.93 -11.04 6.43
CA LYS A 59 -19.03 -10.83 7.87
C LYS A 59 -18.83 -9.36 8.24
N LEU A 60 -18.08 -8.62 7.42
CA LEU A 60 -17.90 -7.19 7.50
C LEU A 60 -18.41 -6.55 6.20
N ARG A 61 -18.98 -5.36 6.31
CA ARG A 61 -19.56 -4.62 5.17
C ARG A 61 -18.53 -3.93 4.32
N GLY A 62 -17.38 -3.61 4.89
CA GLY A 62 -16.31 -2.97 4.17
C GLY A 62 -15.15 -2.59 5.06
N LEU A 63 -14.15 -2.00 4.42
CA LEU A 63 -12.86 -1.69 5.01
C LEU A 63 -12.29 -0.43 4.36
N ILE A 64 -11.63 0.42 5.15
CA ILE A 64 -10.75 1.48 4.66
C ILE A 64 -9.31 1.03 4.90
N VAL A 65 -8.50 1.04 3.85
CA VAL A 65 -7.05 0.78 3.91
C VAL A 65 -6.33 2.08 3.58
N SER A 66 -5.70 2.67 4.56
CA SER A 66 -4.96 3.93 4.42
C SER A 66 -3.46 3.74 4.62
N GLY A 67 -2.67 4.70 4.17
CA GLY A 67 -1.22 4.71 4.36
C GLY A 67 -0.48 5.41 3.23
N PRO A 68 0.85 5.59 3.34
CA PRO A 68 1.65 6.27 2.34
C PRO A 68 1.56 5.62 0.95
N PRO A 69 1.79 6.37 -0.13
CA PRO A 69 1.83 5.79 -1.47
C PRO A 69 2.97 4.77 -1.60
N GLY A 70 2.73 3.71 -2.38
CA GLY A 70 3.75 2.72 -2.70
C GLY A 70 4.08 1.68 -1.61
N VAL A 71 3.29 1.61 -0.50
CA VAL A 71 3.45 0.57 0.53
C VAL A 71 2.72 -0.74 0.20
N GLY A 72 2.20 -0.91 -1.00
CA GLY A 72 1.58 -2.16 -1.45
C GLY A 72 0.13 -2.39 -1.02
N LYS A 73 -0.62 -1.34 -0.64
CA LYS A 73 -2.03 -1.45 -0.23
C LYS A 73 -2.89 -2.20 -1.25
N THR A 74 -2.93 -1.69 -2.48
CA THR A 74 -3.75 -2.25 -3.57
C THR A 74 -3.33 -3.66 -3.92
N THR A 75 -2.03 -3.88 -4.11
CA THR A 75 -1.48 -5.20 -4.43
C THR A 75 -1.79 -6.21 -3.33
N GLY A 76 -1.64 -5.81 -2.06
CA GLY A 76 -1.96 -6.64 -0.90
C GLY A 76 -3.44 -7.01 -0.85
N VAL A 77 -4.34 -6.03 -0.94
CA VAL A 77 -5.80 -6.26 -0.95
C VAL A 77 -6.21 -7.18 -2.10
N VAL A 78 -5.73 -6.92 -3.32
CA VAL A 78 -6.05 -7.75 -4.49
C VAL A 78 -5.53 -9.17 -4.35
N LYS A 79 -4.30 -9.36 -3.85
CA LYS A 79 -3.72 -10.70 -3.59
C LYS A 79 -4.58 -11.47 -2.56
N MET A 80 -4.98 -10.81 -1.49
CA MET A 80 -5.83 -11.39 -0.44
C MET A 80 -7.23 -11.73 -0.98
N LEU A 81 -7.87 -10.84 -1.74
CA LEU A 81 -9.17 -11.11 -2.34
C LEU A 81 -9.12 -12.30 -3.32
N LYS A 82 -8.07 -12.41 -4.14
CA LYS A 82 -7.86 -13.56 -5.02
C LYS A 82 -7.72 -14.88 -4.25
N ALA A 83 -7.04 -14.84 -3.10
CA ALA A 83 -6.87 -16.02 -2.25
C ALA A 83 -8.17 -16.45 -1.54
N HIS A 84 -9.02 -15.48 -1.18
CA HIS A 84 -10.25 -15.71 -0.41
C HIS A 84 -11.52 -15.53 -1.24
N SER A 85 -11.43 -15.47 -2.58
CA SER A 85 -12.55 -15.09 -3.43
C SER A 85 -13.77 -16.02 -3.26
N VAL A 86 -14.83 -15.46 -2.71
CA VAL A 86 -16.12 -16.11 -2.50
C VAL A 86 -17.15 -15.58 -3.49
N GLY A 87 -16.89 -14.50 -4.19
CA GLY A 87 -17.75 -13.85 -5.15
C GLY A 87 -16.97 -13.11 -6.22
N LYS A 88 -17.62 -12.17 -6.87
CA LYS A 88 -17.00 -11.29 -7.84
C LYS A 88 -16.33 -10.12 -7.11
N PHE A 89 -15.18 -9.68 -7.57
CA PHE A 89 -14.69 -8.38 -7.17
C PHE A 89 -14.19 -7.57 -8.36
N THR A 90 -14.28 -6.26 -8.24
CA THR A 90 -13.71 -5.32 -9.19
C THR A 90 -12.82 -4.32 -8.46
N VAL A 91 -11.76 -3.89 -9.12
CA VAL A 91 -10.91 -2.78 -8.67
C VAL A 91 -11.16 -1.60 -9.58
N VAL A 92 -11.65 -0.54 -8.99
CA VAL A 92 -11.88 0.72 -9.66
C VAL A 92 -10.77 1.68 -9.26
N ALA A 93 -9.98 2.12 -10.23
CA ALA A 93 -8.86 3.02 -10.03
C ALA A 93 -8.94 4.23 -10.97
N GLY A 94 -8.45 5.37 -10.53
CA GLY A 94 -8.39 6.59 -11.34
C GLY A 94 -9.70 7.37 -11.41
N HIS A 95 -9.99 7.99 -12.56
CA HIS A 95 -11.18 8.86 -12.72
C HIS A 95 -12.43 8.05 -13.01
N MET A 96 -13.43 8.19 -12.17
CA MET A 96 -14.75 7.58 -12.33
C MET A 96 -15.86 8.63 -12.12
N SER A 97 -16.87 8.62 -12.97
CA SER A 97 -18.08 9.40 -12.73
C SER A 97 -18.95 8.74 -11.65
N VAL A 98 -19.76 9.55 -10.95
CA VAL A 98 -20.65 9.02 -9.90
C VAL A 98 -21.64 8.00 -10.44
N ILE A 99 -22.13 8.19 -11.67
CA ILE A 99 -23.05 7.24 -12.30
C ILE A 99 -22.37 5.91 -12.62
N GLN A 100 -21.10 5.91 -13.01
CA GLN A 100 -20.33 4.68 -13.19
C GLN A 100 -20.13 3.95 -11.86
N LEU A 101 -19.79 4.69 -10.77
CA LEU A 101 -19.71 4.14 -9.42
C LEU A 101 -21.03 3.47 -9.01
N TYR A 102 -22.16 4.15 -9.23
CA TYR A 102 -23.48 3.60 -8.96
C TYR A 102 -23.74 2.29 -9.73
N CYS A 103 -23.35 2.22 -10.99
CA CYS A 103 -23.47 1.03 -11.82
C CYS A 103 -22.54 -0.10 -11.36
N GLU A 104 -21.31 0.20 -10.94
CA GLU A 104 -20.41 -0.82 -10.39
C GLU A 104 -20.94 -1.40 -9.08
N LEU A 105 -21.48 -0.58 -8.19
CA LEU A 105 -22.14 -1.06 -6.99
C LEU A 105 -23.36 -1.95 -7.32
N TYR A 106 -24.15 -1.60 -8.33
CA TYR A 106 -25.26 -2.44 -8.78
C TYR A 106 -24.81 -3.79 -9.31
N ARG A 107 -23.73 -3.82 -10.10
CA ARG A 107 -23.17 -5.07 -10.65
C ARG A 107 -22.62 -6.00 -9.57
N HIS A 108 -22.13 -5.42 -8.47
CA HIS A 108 -21.53 -6.11 -7.33
C HIS A 108 -22.41 -6.00 -6.06
N ARG A 109 -23.75 -6.01 -6.24
CA ARG A 109 -24.67 -5.81 -5.12
C ARG A 109 -24.94 -7.05 -4.28
N ASN A 110 -24.56 -8.23 -4.79
CA ASN A 110 -24.90 -9.47 -4.10
C ASN A 110 -23.93 -9.75 -2.96
N ARG A 111 -24.38 -10.56 -2.02
CA ARG A 111 -23.56 -11.02 -0.91
C ARG A 111 -22.32 -11.76 -1.42
N GLY A 112 -21.15 -11.36 -0.91
CA GLY A 112 -19.85 -11.88 -1.33
C GLY A 112 -19.21 -11.14 -2.50
N ASP A 113 -19.95 -10.28 -3.21
CA ASP A 113 -19.36 -9.39 -4.22
C ASP A 113 -18.67 -8.21 -3.54
N ILE A 114 -17.57 -7.70 -4.13
CA ILE A 114 -16.78 -6.62 -3.54
C ILE A 114 -16.40 -5.57 -4.58
N VAL A 115 -16.57 -4.31 -4.23
CA VAL A 115 -16.04 -3.17 -4.98
C VAL A 115 -14.85 -2.58 -4.22
N VAL A 116 -13.67 -2.61 -4.84
CA VAL A 116 -12.47 -1.95 -4.34
C VAL A 116 -12.35 -0.60 -5.03
N LEU A 117 -12.36 0.48 -4.27
CA LEU A 117 -12.20 1.85 -4.75
C LEU A 117 -10.77 2.31 -4.40
N ASP A 118 -9.91 2.38 -5.41
CA ASP A 118 -8.49 2.70 -5.25
C ASP A 118 -8.21 4.11 -5.79
N ASP A 119 -7.85 5.03 -4.89
CA ASP A 119 -7.57 6.44 -5.19
C ASP A 119 -8.68 7.12 -6.03
N VAL A 120 -9.95 6.78 -5.78
CA VAL A 120 -11.13 7.32 -6.51
C VAL A 120 -11.56 8.65 -5.90
N ASP A 121 -10.63 9.60 -5.79
CA ASP A 121 -10.88 10.93 -5.23
C ASP A 121 -11.96 11.70 -5.98
N SER A 122 -12.11 11.47 -7.30
CA SER A 122 -13.11 12.13 -8.13
C SER A 122 -14.54 11.85 -7.69
N ALA A 123 -14.85 10.62 -7.26
CA ALA A 123 -16.16 10.24 -6.75
C ALA A 123 -16.48 10.91 -5.40
N PHE A 124 -15.45 11.21 -4.60
CA PHE A 124 -15.61 11.85 -3.29
C PHE A 124 -15.64 13.39 -3.35
N LYS A 125 -15.31 13.99 -4.49
CA LYS A 125 -15.38 15.45 -4.68
C LYS A 125 -16.82 15.97 -4.81
N SER A 126 -17.78 15.11 -5.12
CA SER A 126 -19.20 15.47 -5.20
C SER A 126 -19.99 14.92 -4.02
N MET A 127 -20.99 15.66 -3.57
CA MET A 127 -21.92 15.21 -2.53
C MET A 127 -22.70 13.96 -2.97
N GLU A 128 -22.99 13.84 -4.26
CA GLU A 128 -23.70 12.70 -4.83
C GLU A 128 -22.88 11.41 -4.72
N GLY A 129 -21.59 11.46 -5.13
CA GLY A 129 -20.69 10.31 -5.01
C GLY A 129 -20.49 9.88 -3.57
N LEU A 130 -20.32 10.86 -2.68
CA LEU A 130 -20.21 10.61 -1.25
C LEU A 130 -21.47 9.93 -0.69
N ASN A 131 -22.66 10.39 -1.07
CA ASN A 131 -23.92 9.81 -0.60
C ASN A 131 -24.10 8.38 -1.12
N VAL A 132 -23.70 8.09 -2.34
CA VAL A 132 -23.70 6.73 -2.92
C VAL A 132 -22.80 5.80 -2.11
N VAL A 133 -21.56 6.22 -1.80
CA VAL A 133 -20.63 5.39 -1.00
C VAL A 133 -21.10 5.24 0.44
N LYS A 134 -21.65 6.31 1.06
CA LYS A 134 -22.24 6.22 2.41
C LYS A 134 -23.39 5.22 2.45
N ALA A 135 -24.27 5.23 1.44
CA ALA A 135 -25.37 4.27 1.37
C ALA A 135 -24.87 2.83 1.22
N ALA A 136 -23.80 2.60 0.44
CA ALA A 136 -23.16 1.29 0.30
C ALA A 136 -22.47 0.83 1.59
N ALA A 137 -21.92 1.77 2.37
CA ALA A 137 -21.20 1.52 3.61
C ALA A 137 -22.09 1.52 4.87
N ASP A 138 -23.38 1.84 4.74
CA ASP A 138 -24.25 2.08 5.88
C ASP A 138 -24.36 0.87 6.84
N THR A 139 -24.60 1.16 8.11
CA THR A 139 -24.69 0.17 9.18
C THR A 139 -26.10 -0.42 9.37
N VAL A 140 -27.10 0.10 8.63
CA VAL A 140 -28.47 -0.44 8.66
C VAL A 140 -28.54 -1.91 8.16
N PRO A 141 -29.47 -2.71 8.66
CA PRO A 141 -29.60 -4.12 8.26
C PRO A 141 -29.80 -4.30 6.78
N GLN A 142 -30.65 -3.49 6.14
CA GLN A 142 -30.94 -3.50 4.71
C GLN A 142 -30.45 -2.20 4.08
N ARG A 143 -29.35 -2.28 3.34
CA ARG A 143 -28.77 -1.14 2.65
C ARG A 143 -29.47 -0.96 1.30
N ARG A 144 -29.95 0.25 1.03
CA ARG A 144 -30.59 0.62 -0.22
C ARG A 144 -29.89 1.82 -0.85
N ILE A 145 -29.39 1.63 -2.05
CA ILE A 145 -28.76 2.69 -2.83
C ILE A 145 -29.76 3.21 -3.86
N SER A 146 -29.93 4.53 -3.94
CA SER A 146 -30.89 5.16 -4.84
C SER A 146 -30.28 6.30 -5.64
N TRP A 147 -30.73 6.45 -6.86
CA TRP A 147 -30.39 7.53 -7.78
C TRP A 147 -31.64 8.37 -8.09
N ALA A 148 -31.70 9.56 -7.53
CA ALA A 148 -32.91 10.39 -7.57
C ALA A 148 -33.13 11.08 -8.93
N THR A 149 -32.06 11.34 -9.70
CA THR A 149 -32.14 12.05 -10.97
C THR A 149 -32.43 11.09 -12.13
N SER A 150 -33.13 11.59 -13.17
CA SER A 150 -33.29 10.83 -14.39
C SER A 150 -31.97 10.77 -15.16
N SER A 151 -31.59 9.57 -15.60
CA SER A 151 -30.40 9.36 -16.42
C SER A 151 -30.70 8.35 -17.53
N GLN A 152 -30.49 8.77 -18.76
CA GLN A 152 -30.60 7.89 -19.93
C GLN A 152 -29.58 6.75 -19.87
N LEU A 153 -28.38 6.98 -19.28
CA LEU A 153 -27.34 5.97 -19.15
C LEU A 153 -27.79 4.80 -18.28
N LEU A 154 -28.55 5.04 -17.20
CA LEU A 154 -29.08 3.96 -16.37
C LEU A 154 -30.06 3.09 -17.14
N GLN A 155 -30.89 3.70 -17.99
CA GLN A 155 -31.84 2.97 -18.84
C GLN A 155 -31.11 2.12 -19.88
N VAL A 156 -30.11 2.69 -20.56
CA VAL A 156 -29.29 1.98 -21.57
C VAL A 156 -28.54 0.78 -20.94
N TRP A 157 -28.07 0.93 -19.71
CA TRP A 157 -27.31 -0.14 -19.02
C TRP A 157 -28.20 -1.09 -18.21
N GLY A 158 -29.50 -0.89 -18.23
CA GLY A 158 -30.44 -1.74 -17.48
C GLY A 158 -30.28 -1.64 -15.96
N VAL A 159 -29.79 -0.51 -15.44
CA VAL A 159 -29.58 -0.30 -14.01
C VAL A 159 -30.78 0.42 -13.41
N PRO A 160 -31.45 -0.13 -12.38
CA PRO A 160 -32.62 0.46 -11.77
C PRO A 160 -32.25 1.75 -10.98
N LYS A 161 -33.23 2.62 -10.75
CA LYS A 161 -33.05 3.84 -9.95
C LYS A 161 -32.80 3.58 -8.47
N ALA A 162 -33.10 2.40 -7.96
CA ALA A 162 -32.80 1.97 -6.61
C ALA A 162 -32.64 0.47 -6.55
N PHE A 163 -31.74 0.01 -5.69
CA PHE A 163 -31.50 -1.42 -5.46
C PHE A 163 -31.02 -1.67 -4.04
N ASP A 164 -31.24 -2.88 -3.55
CA ASP A 164 -30.70 -3.34 -2.29
C ASP A 164 -29.25 -3.79 -2.49
N TYR A 165 -28.38 -3.48 -1.53
CA TYR A 165 -26.93 -3.70 -1.62
C TYR A 165 -26.45 -4.57 -0.46
N ASP A 166 -26.00 -5.77 -0.76
CA ASP A 166 -25.42 -6.73 0.19
C ASP A 166 -23.91 -6.94 -0.03
N GLY A 167 -23.35 -6.31 -1.06
CA GLY A 167 -21.93 -6.38 -1.39
C GLY A 167 -21.04 -5.71 -0.34
N GLY A 168 -19.73 -5.96 -0.45
CA GLY A 168 -18.70 -5.31 0.33
C GLY A 168 -18.06 -4.14 -0.41
N VAL A 169 -17.53 -3.15 0.35
CA VAL A 169 -16.78 -2.02 -0.19
C VAL A 169 -15.42 -1.94 0.50
N ILE A 170 -14.34 -1.88 -0.29
CA ILE A 170 -13.01 -1.62 0.23
C ILE A 170 -12.52 -0.31 -0.37
N LEU A 171 -12.20 0.67 0.49
CA LEU A 171 -11.60 1.94 0.07
C LEU A 171 -10.11 1.90 0.33
N ILE A 172 -9.31 2.27 -0.67
CA ILE A 172 -7.87 2.44 -0.55
C ILE A 172 -7.57 3.92 -0.70
N SER A 173 -6.85 4.49 0.27
CA SER A 173 -6.51 5.92 0.29
C SER A 173 -5.04 6.12 0.63
N ASN A 174 -4.43 7.11 0.01
CA ASN A 174 -3.09 7.58 0.37
C ASN A 174 -3.10 8.56 1.55
N GLU A 175 -4.28 9.06 1.95
CA GLU A 175 -4.42 9.92 3.12
C GLU A 175 -4.67 9.08 4.38
N THR A 176 -3.83 9.29 5.39
CA THR A 176 -4.10 8.79 6.73
C THR A 176 -5.21 9.64 7.36
N ALA A 177 -6.25 9.02 7.87
CA ALA A 177 -7.40 9.70 8.50
C ALA A 177 -6.98 10.61 9.69
N ARG A 178 -5.75 10.46 10.20
CA ARG A 178 -5.24 11.17 11.40
C ARG A 178 -4.40 12.41 11.12
N LYS A 179 -3.80 12.56 9.92
CA LYS A 179 -2.87 13.67 9.61
C LYS A 179 -3.12 14.17 8.18
N GLY A 180 -3.95 15.14 7.98
CA GLY A 180 -4.14 15.74 6.67
C GLY A 180 -4.71 17.15 6.82
N ARG A 181 -4.44 18.00 5.85
CA ARG A 181 -4.98 19.36 5.77
C ARG A 181 -6.49 19.34 5.97
N ALA A 182 -7.03 20.27 6.77
CA ALA A 182 -8.47 20.48 6.95
C ALA A 182 -9.10 20.80 5.59
N GLY A 183 -9.73 19.82 4.95
CA GLY A 183 -10.37 19.95 3.64
C GLY A 183 -11.69 19.16 3.57
N LYS A 184 -12.54 19.51 2.62
CA LYS A 184 -13.83 18.82 2.41
C LYS A 184 -13.66 17.31 2.19
N LEU A 185 -12.61 16.88 1.48
CA LEU A 185 -12.32 15.46 1.22
C LEU A 185 -12.11 14.69 2.52
N ARG A 186 -11.37 15.26 3.49
CA ARG A 186 -11.15 14.63 4.80
C ARG A 186 -12.45 14.44 5.60
N GLN A 187 -13.34 15.45 5.58
CA GLN A 187 -14.64 15.32 6.22
C GLN A 187 -15.46 14.18 5.60
N HIS A 188 -15.31 13.97 4.29
CA HIS A 188 -16.00 12.92 3.57
C HIS A 188 -15.44 11.52 3.90
N ILE A 189 -14.11 11.39 3.95
CA ILE A 189 -13.45 10.14 4.36
C ILE A 189 -13.79 9.81 5.82
N ASN A 190 -13.79 10.80 6.72
CA ASN A 190 -14.18 10.60 8.12
C ASN A 190 -15.63 10.11 8.27
N ALA A 191 -16.55 10.66 7.46
CA ALA A 191 -17.93 10.22 7.48
C ALA A 191 -18.15 8.79 6.98
N ILE A 192 -17.24 8.27 6.15
CA ILE A 192 -17.23 6.87 5.73
C ILE A 192 -16.49 6.02 6.76
N ALA A 193 -15.42 6.55 7.36
CA ALA A 193 -14.65 5.88 8.41
C ALA A 193 -15.46 5.59 9.68
N ASP A 194 -16.47 6.40 9.95
CA ASP A 194 -17.45 6.14 11.02
C ASP A 194 -18.32 4.89 10.77
N ARG A 195 -18.45 4.48 9.50
CA ARG A 195 -19.26 3.35 9.07
C ARG A 195 -18.49 2.07 8.81
N LEU A 196 -17.21 2.20 8.47
CA LEU A 196 -16.35 1.10 8.06
C LEU A 196 -15.18 0.92 9.03
N HIS A 197 -14.69 -0.30 9.14
CA HIS A 197 -13.42 -0.54 9.82
C HIS A 197 -12.27 0.12 9.05
N SER A 198 -11.25 0.59 9.78
CA SER A 198 -10.08 1.24 9.18
C SER A 198 -8.80 0.55 9.59
N VAL A 199 -7.93 0.28 8.61
CA VAL A 199 -6.58 -0.25 8.81
C VAL A 199 -5.59 0.72 8.16
N SER A 200 -4.56 1.12 8.92
CA SER A 200 -3.45 1.92 8.42
C SER A 200 -2.24 1.03 8.20
N LEU A 201 -1.63 1.13 7.00
CA LEU A 201 -0.39 0.44 6.65
C LEU A 201 0.74 1.45 6.48
N GLY A 202 1.84 1.20 7.20
CA GLY A 202 3.02 2.06 7.14
C GLY A 202 2.83 3.42 7.84
N SER A 203 3.86 4.22 7.79
CA SER A 203 3.93 5.54 8.38
C SER A 203 4.55 6.55 7.41
N ASP A 204 4.58 7.85 7.79
CA ASP A 204 5.23 8.90 7.03
C ASP A 204 6.75 8.97 7.30
N ASP A 205 7.25 8.18 8.26
CA ASP A 205 8.67 8.09 8.58
C ASP A 205 9.44 7.26 7.56
N LYS A 206 10.54 7.81 7.04
CA LYS A 206 11.32 7.16 5.97
C LYS A 206 12.03 5.88 6.44
N GLU A 207 12.44 5.80 7.69
CA GLU A 207 13.09 4.61 8.24
C GLU A 207 12.09 3.47 8.39
N GLU A 208 10.90 3.77 8.90
CA GLU A 208 9.81 2.80 8.97
C GLU A 208 9.34 2.36 7.57
N GLN A 209 9.25 3.29 6.61
CA GLN A 209 8.95 2.96 5.20
C GLN A 209 10.03 2.04 4.61
N PHE A 210 11.30 2.30 4.89
CA PHE A 210 12.40 1.46 4.44
C PHE A 210 12.34 0.08 5.09
N HIS A 211 12.09 0.00 6.38
CA HIS A 211 11.91 -1.27 7.09
C HIS A 211 10.76 -2.10 6.49
N GLN A 212 9.63 -1.46 6.21
CA GLN A 212 8.51 -2.11 5.54
C GLN A 212 8.86 -2.55 4.11
N LEU A 213 9.62 -1.74 3.37
CA LEU A 213 10.11 -2.08 2.04
C LEU A 213 11.03 -3.30 2.08
N CYS A 214 11.97 -3.37 3.03
CA CYS A 214 12.83 -4.53 3.25
C CYS A 214 12.01 -5.80 3.45
N TYR A 215 11.00 -5.74 4.32
CA TYR A 215 10.10 -6.88 4.52
C TYR A 215 9.43 -7.34 3.22
N GLN A 216 8.90 -6.40 2.42
CA GLN A 216 8.19 -6.74 1.19
C GLN A 216 9.08 -7.24 0.07
N VAL A 217 10.32 -6.78 0.00
CA VAL A 217 11.30 -7.26 -0.98
C VAL A 217 11.80 -8.66 -0.57
N ILE A 218 12.18 -8.84 0.68
CA ILE A 218 12.80 -10.11 1.15
C ILE A 218 11.77 -11.24 1.24
N HIS A 219 10.55 -10.95 1.72
CA HIS A 219 9.50 -11.97 1.93
C HIS A 219 8.39 -11.94 0.87
N GLY A 220 8.43 -10.98 -0.04
CA GLY A 220 7.51 -10.87 -1.16
C GLY A 220 8.14 -11.36 -2.47
N ASP A 221 7.34 -11.40 -3.52
CA ASP A 221 7.78 -11.84 -4.85
C ASP A 221 7.94 -10.68 -5.82
N LEU A 222 7.91 -9.42 -5.34
CA LEU A 222 7.82 -8.26 -6.23
C LEU A 222 9.01 -8.15 -7.17
N LEU A 223 10.23 -8.16 -6.66
CA LEU A 223 11.44 -8.02 -7.45
C LEU A 223 11.83 -9.34 -8.11
N LYS A 224 11.62 -10.46 -7.43
CA LYS A 224 11.79 -11.80 -7.98
C LYS A 224 10.92 -12.03 -9.22
N SER A 225 9.66 -11.60 -9.19
CA SER A 225 8.75 -11.70 -10.36
C SER A 225 9.19 -10.86 -11.55
N ARG A 226 10.13 -9.93 -11.36
CA ARG A 226 10.78 -9.12 -12.40
C ARG A 226 12.12 -9.69 -12.87
N GLY A 227 12.49 -10.88 -12.40
CA GLY A 227 13.68 -11.60 -12.79
C GLY A 227 14.97 -11.21 -12.06
N LEU A 228 14.89 -10.45 -10.97
CA LEU A 228 16.07 -10.14 -10.15
C LEU A 228 16.53 -11.35 -9.36
N ALA A 229 17.85 -11.56 -9.34
CA ALA A 229 18.47 -12.51 -8.44
C ALA A 229 18.45 -11.98 -6.98
N PRO A 230 18.54 -12.87 -5.97
CA PRO A 230 18.53 -12.45 -4.56
C PRO A 230 19.58 -11.38 -4.20
N ASP A 231 20.76 -11.46 -4.80
CA ASP A 231 21.82 -10.45 -4.56
C ASP A 231 21.46 -9.10 -5.17
N GLN A 232 20.79 -9.09 -6.33
CA GLN A 232 20.30 -7.85 -6.94
C GLN A 232 19.14 -7.23 -6.15
N GLU A 233 18.30 -8.03 -5.51
CA GLU A 233 17.29 -7.53 -4.57
C GLU A 233 17.95 -6.79 -3.40
N CYS A 234 19.05 -7.33 -2.87
CA CYS A 234 19.84 -6.67 -1.83
C CYS A 234 20.53 -5.40 -2.33
N GLU A 235 21.04 -5.39 -3.57
CA GLU A 235 21.63 -4.18 -4.16
C GLU A 235 20.59 -3.04 -4.27
N VAL A 236 19.35 -3.35 -4.59
CA VAL A 236 18.25 -2.36 -4.61
C VAL A 236 18.02 -1.80 -3.20
N LEU A 237 17.96 -2.67 -2.18
CA LEU A 237 17.77 -2.25 -0.80
C LEU A 237 18.95 -1.43 -0.28
N ASP A 238 20.19 -1.85 -0.55
CA ASP A 238 21.41 -1.13 -0.18
C ASP A 238 21.44 0.27 -0.79
N TYR A 239 21.08 0.38 -2.08
CA TYR A 239 21.01 1.68 -2.75
C TYR A 239 19.97 2.60 -2.09
N ILE A 240 18.76 2.11 -1.83
CA ILE A 240 17.71 2.89 -1.19
C ILE A 240 18.13 3.28 0.23
N GLY A 241 18.70 2.37 1.01
CA GLY A 241 19.16 2.63 2.37
C GLY A 241 20.27 3.69 2.43
N CYS A 242 21.25 3.62 1.51
CA CYS A 242 22.31 4.63 1.42
C CYS A 242 21.80 6.03 1.05
N HIS A 243 20.67 6.12 0.31
CA HIS A 243 20.14 7.39 -0.18
C HIS A 243 18.81 7.77 0.50
N LEU A 244 18.51 7.19 1.65
CA LEU A 244 17.20 7.29 2.30
C LEU A 244 16.74 8.74 2.49
N GLN A 245 17.62 9.63 2.91
CA GLN A 245 17.28 11.03 3.15
C GLN A 245 17.13 11.85 1.86
N SER A 246 17.82 11.43 0.79
CA SER A 246 17.80 12.13 -0.52
C SER A 246 16.65 11.67 -1.42
N LEU A 247 15.96 10.59 -1.08
CA LEU A 247 14.82 10.08 -1.84
C LEU A 247 13.54 10.83 -1.47
N ASP A 248 12.76 11.25 -2.44
CA ASP A 248 11.42 11.82 -2.21
C ASP A 248 10.45 10.75 -1.66
N PHE A 249 10.57 9.53 -2.17
CA PHE A 249 9.68 8.42 -1.81
C PHE A 249 10.48 7.14 -1.54
N VAL A 250 10.29 6.57 -0.37
CA VAL A 250 10.77 5.23 -0.01
C VAL A 250 9.63 4.25 -0.20
N SER A 251 9.60 3.56 -1.34
CA SER A 251 8.42 2.80 -1.74
C SER A 251 8.74 1.60 -2.63
N LEU A 252 7.80 0.67 -2.76
CA LEU A 252 7.88 -0.42 -3.73
C LEU A 252 8.02 0.08 -5.18
N ARG A 253 7.45 1.26 -5.50
CA ARG A 253 7.61 1.87 -6.83
C ARG A 253 9.05 2.32 -7.06
N THR A 254 9.70 2.87 -6.04
CA THR A 254 11.12 3.24 -6.10
C THR A 254 11.99 2.01 -6.30
N ALA A 255 11.77 0.95 -5.52
CA ALA A 255 12.48 -0.32 -5.70
C ALA A 255 12.25 -0.92 -7.09
N THR A 256 11.02 -0.85 -7.61
CA THR A 256 10.70 -1.30 -8.97
C THR A 256 11.45 -0.53 -10.04
N LYS A 257 11.51 0.81 -9.95
CA LYS A 257 12.26 1.64 -10.91
C LYS A 257 13.75 1.27 -10.94
N ILE A 258 14.35 1.06 -9.76
CA ILE A 258 15.75 0.64 -9.67
C ILE A 258 15.93 -0.75 -10.28
N ALA A 259 15.02 -1.68 -10.00
CA ALA A 259 15.04 -3.02 -10.58
C ALA A 259 14.97 -3.01 -12.13
N GLU A 260 14.17 -2.11 -12.68
CA GLU A 260 14.09 -1.91 -14.14
C GLU A 260 15.43 -1.41 -14.71
N LEU A 261 16.12 -0.49 -14.02
CA LEU A 261 17.44 -0.03 -14.45
C LEU A 261 18.48 -1.15 -14.38
N ILE A 262 18.48 -1.98 -13.33
CA ILE A 262 19.37 -3.15 -13.21
C ILE A 262 19.14 -4.13 -14.38
N ALA A 263 17.89 -4.34 -14.77
CA ALA A 263 17.57 -5.26 -15.86
C ALA A 263 18.00 -4.75 -17.23
N VAL A 264 17.92 -3.42 -17.47
CA VAL A 264 18.24 -2.81 -18.77
C VAL A 264 19.74 -2.51 -18.90
N GLU A 265 20.36 -1.94 -17.86
CA GLU A 265 21.75 -1.49 -17.87
C GLU A 265 22.50 -1.96 -16.59
N PRO A 266 22.83 -3.25 -16.46
CA PRO A 266 23.41 -3.83 -15.25
C PRO A 266 24.70 -3.17 -14.77
N LYS A 267 25.46 -2.55 -15.68
CA LYS A 267 26.75 -1.91 -15.36
C LYS A 267 26.61 -0.45 -14.94
N GLU A 268 25.59 0.26 -15.45
CA GLU A 268 25.45 1.71 -15.31
C GLU A 268 24.21 2.12 -14.50
N TRP A 269 23.42 1.16 -14.02
CA TRP A 269 22.17 1.43 -13.36
C TRP A 269 22.27 2.42 -12.17
N ARG A 270 23.39 2.39 -11.41
CA ARG A 270 23.60 3.32 -10.29
C ARG A 270 23.72 4.77 -10.74
N SER A 271 24.45 4.99 -11.84
CA SER A 271 24.58 6.33 -12.44
C SER A 271 23.23 6.83 -12.94
N MET A 272 22.48 5.96 -13.62
CA MET A 272 21.13 6.27 -14.09
C MET A 272 20.15 6.52 -12.93
N ALA A 273 20.24 5.73 -11.87
CA ALA A 273 19.41 5.92 -10.69
C ALA A 273 19.73 7.25 -9.98
N ASN A 274 21.01 7.62 -9.87
CA ASN A 274 21.40 8.92 -9.34
C ASN A 274 20.81 10.07 -10.13
N LEU A 275 20.80 9.98 -11.46
CA LEU A 275 20.21 11.02 -12.31
C LEU A 275 18.68 11.04 -12.29
N GLY A 276 18.04 9.87 -12.34
CA GLY A 276 16.59 9.78 -12.55
C GLY A 276 15.74 9.68 -11.28
N ILE A 277 16.35 9.31 -10.15
CA ILE A 277 15.64 9.04 -8.89
C ILE A 277 16.05 10.01 -7.79
N LEU A 278 17.32 10.43 -7.70
CA LEU A 278 17.80 11.33 -6.64
C LEU A 278 17.68 12.81 -7.01
N ASN A 279 17.62 13.18 -8.27
CA ASN A 279 17.81 14.56 -8.74
C ASN A 279 16.58 15.47 -8.75
N SER A 280 15.58 15.24 -7.93
CA SER A 280 14.51 16.23 -7.78
C SER A 280 14.80 17.35 -6.77
N ILE A 281 15.92 17.34 -6.04
CA ILE A 281 16.15 18.26 -4.92
C ILE A 281 17.10 19.43 -5.23
N ASP A 282 18.03 19.31 -6.17
CA ASP A 282 19.09 20.33 -6.34
C ASP A 282 18.75 21.52 -7.28
N HIS A 283 17.56 21.60 -7.86
CA HIS A 283 17.17 22.74 -8.70
C HIS A 283 16.31 23.81 -8.00
N ALA A 284 15.99 23.65 -6.72
CA ALA A 284 15.20 24.65 -5.96
C ALA A 284 16.04 25.61 -5.11
N GLY A 285 17.36 25.58 -5.20
CA GLY A 285 18.29 26.36 -4.37
C GLY A 285 19.19 27.32 -5.15
N GLY A 286 18.70 27.94 -6.23
CA GLY A 286 19.49 28.90 -7.00
C GLY A 286 18.64 29.98 -7.63
N ASN A 287 18.18 30.95 -6.85
CA ASN A 287 18.12 32.40 -7.15
C ASN A 287 17.63 33.14 -5.91
#